data_2b44905b9e4bb88f6b87bc6da2bcbecf
#
_entry.id   2b44905b9e4bb88f6b87bc6da2bcbecf
#
_cell.length_a   1.000
_cell.length_b   1.000
_cell.length_c   1.000
_cell.angle_alpha   90.00
_cell.angle_beta   90.00
_cell.angle_gamma   90.00
#
_symmetry.space_group_name_H-M   'P 1'
#
loop_
_entity.id
_entity.type
_entity.pdbx_description
1 polymer ?
#
loop_
_entity_poly.entity_id
_entity_poly.type
_entity_poly.pdbx_seq_one_letter_code
_entity_poly.pdbx_strand_id
1 'polypeptide(L)'
;MPATGDVLLVPGFNDYENGYASKYSKTDEYVSPGYYNVLLKKYNIRAELTATKRSGLHRYTFPKSSKSRVIINLEEGNGWDIPTETFLEKINDTIFQGYRFSKGWANDQKEFFSMIISEPVDKFFIVNQDSVYDKSKKTGNGVTGFLEFSTEDNEQVFAKVGISPVSIKNAHENLMHEIKSWDFEKIKLSAEKAWNHELSKVEIKTEDNSKKKVFYTAMYHSMITPNLYHDINGDYRGADKKIYNDSSFTNYTLFSLWDTYRAAHPLYTILHTERVDDMITSMFKIYEHQGKLPIWHLRANETNTMVGYSAIPVLVDAAFKNLTSLS
;
A
#
# COMPACT_ATOMS: atom_id res chain seq x y z
N MET A 1 -4.41 -3.10 -1.89
CA MET A 1 -3.62 -2.14 -1.15
C MET A 1 -4.32 -1.91 0.14
N PRO A 2 -3.69 -1.99 1.27
CA PRO A 2 -4.31 -1.41 2.42
C PRO A 2 -4.50 0.05 2.08
N ALA A 3 -5.70 0.50 2.18
CA ALA A 3 -5.92 1.88 2.34
C ALA A 3 -5.13 2.28 3.57
N THR A 4 -3.93 2.72 3.31
CA THR A 4 -3.18 3.34 4.35
C THR A 4 -3.98 4.55 4.71
N GLY A 5 -4.67 4.46 5.80
CA GLY A 5 -5.03 5.61 6.55
C GLY A 5 -5.98 6.62 5.98
N ASP A 6 -6.54 6.43 4.84
CA ASP A 6 -7.67 7.25 4.49
C ASP A 6 -8.90 6.64 5.09
N VAL A 7 -9.07 7.10 6.15
CA VAL A 7 -10.12 7.72 6.68
C VAL A 7 -11.29 7.04 6.79
N LEU A 8 -11.96 7.01 7.66
CA LEU A 8 -13.11 7.04 7.65
C LEU A 8 -13.89 6.62 8.56
N LEU A 9 -14.69 7.08 9.13
CA LEU A 9 -15.40 6.74 9.85
C LEU A 9 -16.42 7.21 10.39
N VAL A 10 -17.06 6.85 10.83
CA VAL A 10 -18.10 6.88 11.79
C VAL A 10 -19.07 5.79 11.49
N PRO A 11 -19.77 5.20 12.42
CA PRO A 11 -20.78 4.18 12.17
C PRO A 11 -21.55 4.51 10.90
N GLY A 12 -21.55 3.60 9.92
CA GLY A 12 -22.17 3.85 8.63
C GLY A 12 -21.30 4.47 7.57
N PHE A 13 -20.06 3.96 7.37
CA PHE A 13 -19.21 4.35 6.23
C PHE A 13 -19.98 4.42 4.91
N ASN A 14 -20.88 3.49 4.68
CA ASN A 14 -21.76 3.47 3.50
C ASN A 14 -23.00 4.37 3.67
N ASP A 15 -23.19 5.00 4.81
CA ASP A 15 -24.23 6.01 4.99
C ASP A 15 -23.74 7.36 4.47
N TYR A 16 -24.10 7.69 3.25
CA TYR A 16 -23.73 8.96 2.62
C TYR A 16 -24.38 10.20 3.28
N GLU A 17 -25.39 10.02 4.10
CA GLU A 17 -26.07 11.12 4.80
C GLU A 17 -25.38 11.42 6.13
N ASN A 18 -25.16 10.41 6.97
CA ASN A 18 -24.68 10.57 8.33
C ASN A 18 -23.20 10.16 8.49
N GLY A 19 -22.67 9.29 7.64
CA GLY A 19 -21.28 8.92 7.63
C GLY A 19 -20.38 9.95 6.95
N TYR A 20 -19.10 9.60 6.82
CA TYR A 20 -18.11 10.53 6.24
C TYR A 20 -17.76 10.19 4.78
N ALA A 21 -18.35 9.19 4.19
CA ALA A 21 -18.22 8.93 2.76
C ALA A 21 -18.66 10.17 1.94
N SER A 22 -17.97 10.43 0.86
CA SER A 22 -18.28 11.54 -0.05
C SER A 22 -18.51 11.01 -1.46
N LYS A 23 -19.55 11.54 -2.11
CA LYS A 23 -19.73 11.33 -3.54
C LYS A 23 -18.64 12.07 -4.31
N TYR A 24 -18.22 11.50 -5.43
CA TYR A 24 -17.36 12.13 -6.43
C TYR A 24 -17.89 11.81 -7.84
N SER A 25 -17.36 12.46 -8.85
CA SER A 25 -17.63 12.12 -10.26
C SER A 25 -16.31 11.92 -11.02
N LYS A 26 -16.37 11.24 -12.14
CA LYS A 26 -15.20 11.05 -13.01
C LYS A 26 -14.59 12.36 -13.53
N THR A 27 -15.35 13.44 -13.55
CA THR A 27 -14.85 14.78 -13.91
C THR A 27 -14.05 15.45 -12.80
N ASP A 28 -14.21 14.97 -11.56
CA ASP A 28 -13.53 15.49 -10.37
C ASP A 28 -12.37 14.59 -9.93
N GLU A 29 -12.15 13.50 -10.67
CA GLU A 29 -11.12 12.50 -10.43
C GLU A 29 -10.06 12.55 -11.53
N TYR A 30 -8.81 12.44 -11.14
CA TYR A 30 -7.69 12.26 -12.05
C TYR A 30 -6.76 11.16 -11.57
N VAL A 31 -6.38 10.24 -12.47
CA VAL A 31 -5.54 9.09 -12.19
C VAL A 31 -4.41 9.00 -13.20
N SER A 32 -3.20 8.85 -12.73
CA SER A 32 -2.04 8.46 -13.53
C SER A 32 -1.12 7.55 -12.70
N PRO A 33 -0.23 6.76 -13.33
CA PRO A 33 0.73 5.98 -12.57
C PRO A 33 1.51 6.85 -11.57
N GLY A 34 1.45 6.49 -10.28
CA GLY A 34 2.10 7.21 -9.20
C GLY A 34 1.37 8.45 -8.66
N TYR A 35 0.19 8.79 -9.20
CA TYR A 35 -0.57 9.93 -8.71
C TYR A 35 -2.08 9.73 -8.83
N TYR A 36 -2.79 10.09 -7.77
CA TYR A 36 -4.25 10.11 -7.70
C TYR A 36 -4.74 11.43 -7.14
N ASN A 37 -5.86 11.95 -7.66
CA ASN A 37 -6.50 13.12 -7.08
C ASN A 37 -8.02 13.06 -7.27
N VAL A 38 -8.76 13.52 -6.26
CA VAL A 38 -10.22 13.56 -6.26
C VAL A 38 -10.76 14.71 -5.44
N LEU A 39 -11.88 15.28 -5.88
CA LEU A 39 -12.64 16.23 -5.07
C LEU A 39 -13.73 15.49 -4.27
N LEU A 40 -13.62 15.53 -2.95
CA LEU A 40 -14.62 15.02 -2.01
C LEU A 40 -15.75 16.06 -1.88
N LYS A 41 -16.78 15.92 -2.69
CA LYS A 41 -17.83 16.94 -2.86
C LYS A 41 -18.57 17.31 -1.58
N LYS A 42 -18.84 16.34 -0.71
CA LYS A 42 -19.55 16.57 0.56
C LYS A 42 -18.85 17.60 1.45
N TYR A 43 -17.52 17.65 1.36
CA TYR A 43 -16.67 18.47 2.23
C TYR A 43 -15.93 19.58 1.49
N ASN A 44 -16.04 19.60 0.16
CA ASN A 44 -15.24 20.48 -0.71
C ASN A 44 -13.73 20.35 -0.43
N ILE A 45 -13.26 19.12 -0.19
CA ILE A 45 -11.86 18.83 0.08
C ILE A 45 -11.26 18.16 -1.16
N ARG A 46 -10.15 18.69 -1.66
CA ARG A 46 -9.36 18.02 -2.68
C ARG A 46 -8.33 17.13 -2.00
N ALA A 47 -8.37 15.85 -2.30
CA ALA A 47 -7.41 14.86 -1.83
C ALA A 47 -6.47 14.47 -2.99
N GLU A 48 -5.17 14.54 -2.76
CA GLU A 48 -4.11 14.19 -3.69
C GLU A 48 -3.15 13.20 -3.05
N LEU A 49 -2.84 12.13 -3.75
CA LEU A 49 -2.04 11.02 -3.25
C LEU A 49 -0.89 10.70 -4.20
N THR A 50 0.28 10.49 -3.64
CA THR A 50 1.44 9.93 -4.33
C THR A 50 2.19 9.00 -3.40
N ALA A 51 3.10 8.16 -3.93
CA ALA A 51 3.77 7.15 -3.13
C ALA A 51 5.22 6.92 -3.56
N THR A 52 5.98 6.42 -2.62
CA THR A 52 7.28 5.78 -2.82
C THR A 52 7.12 4.25 -2.71
N LYS A 53 8.20 3.52 -2.47
CA LYS A 53 8.15 2.04 -2.40
C LYS A 53 7.41 1.51 -1.17
N ARG A 54 7.52 2.20 -0.01
CA ARG A 54 6.97 1.77 1.29
C ARG A 54 6.21 2.88 2.01
N SER A 55 6.10 4.06 1.38
CA SER A 55 5.48 5.22 2.01
C SER A 55 4.59 5.99 1.06
N GLY A 56 3.55 6.60 1.59
CA GLY A 56 2.65 7.48 0.87
C GLY A 56 2.76 8.92 1.36
N LEU A 57 2.55 9.86 0.45
CA LEU A 57 2.41 11.28 0.76
C LEU A 57 1.06 11.77 0.24
N HIS A 58 0.29 12.33 1.14
CA HIS A 58 -1.04 12.88 0.90
C HIS A 58 -0.98 14.40 1.00
N ARG A 59 -1.74 15.08 0.17
CA ARG A 59 -2.03 16.51 0.25
C ARG A 59 -3.53 16.72 0.24
N TYR A 60 -4.05 17.36 1.27
CA TYR A 60 -5.45 17.71 1.37
C TYR A 60 -5.59 19.22 1.32
N THR A 61 -6.40 19.73 0.39
CA THR A 61 -6.76 21.15 0.33
C THR A 61 -8.14 21.33 0.94
N PHE A 62 -8.19 22.00 2.08
CA PHE A 62 -9.39 22.21 2.87
C PHE A 62 -10.04 23.56 2.58
N PRO A 63 -11.37 23.68 2.70
CA PRO A 63 -12.04 24.97 2.88
C PRO A 63 -11.78 25.49 4.30
N LYS A 64 -12.15 26.73 4.55
CA LYS A 64 -12.13 27.28 5.91
C LYS A 64 -13.08 26.50 6.82
N SER A 65 -12.55 25.99 7.93
CA SER A 65 -13.32 25.22 8.92
C SER A 65 -12.64 25.25 10.28
N SER A 66 -13.42 25.29 11.34
CA SER A 66 -12.92 25.07 12.71
C SER A 66 -12.90 23.58 13.11
N LYS A 67 -13.25 22.66 12.20
CA LYS A 67 -13.36 21.21 12.44
C LYS A 67 -12.95 20.40 11.23
N SER A 68 -11.87 20.80 10.59
CA SER A 68 -11.23 19.97 9.57
C SER A 68 -10.67 18.71 10.19
N ARG A 69 -10.72 17.57 9.45
CA ARG A 69 -10.32 16.29 10.00
C ARG A 69 -9.53 15.47 9.01
N VAL A 70 -8.49 14.83 9.53
CA VAL A 70 -7.92 13.62 8.95
C VAL A 70 -8.30 12.47 9.87
N ILE A 71 -8.64 11.31 9.30
CA ILE A 71 -9.16 10.19 10.04
C ILE A 71 -8.33 8.96 9.72
N ILE A 72 -7.90 8.22 10.76
CA ILE A 72 -7.19 6.95 10.63
C ILE A 72 -8.18 5.83 10.94
N ASN A 73 -8.68 5.17 9.91
CA ASN A 73 -9.62 4.07 10.08
C ASN A 73 -8.89 2.72 9.97
N LEU A 74 -8.91 1.95 11.04
CA LEU A 74 -8.35 0.60 11.08
C LEU A 74 -9.46 -0.49 11.11
N GLU A 75 -10.72 -0.09 11.02
CA GLU A 75 -11.86 -1.01 10.98
C GLU A 75 -12.08 -1.55 9.56
N GLU A 76 -12.14 -0.67 8.59
CA GLU A 76 -12.46 -1.04 7.22
C GLU A 76 -11.30 -1.80 6.52
N GLY A 77 -11.66 -2.74 5.68
CA GLY A 77 -10.74 -3.55 4.87
C GLY A 77 -11.25 -3.70 3.44
N ASN A 78 -10.42 -4.27 2.58
CA ASN A 78 -10.81 -4.57 1.21
C ASN A 78 -11.63 -5.89 1.13
N GLY A 79 -12.80 -5.83 0.52
CA GLY A 79 -13.68 -7.00 0.35
C GLY A 79 -14.16 -7.53 1.69
N TRP A 80 -13.83 -8.79 1.99
CA TRP A 80 -14.20 -9.47 3.25
C TRP A 80 -13.07 -9.51 4.29
N ASP A 81 -12.02 -8.71 4.11
CA ASP A 81 -10.95 -8.59 5.09
C ASP A 81 -11.45 -7.84 6.33
N ILE A 82 -11.40 -8.50 7.48
CA ILE A 82 -11.87 -7.96 8.76
C ILE A 82 -10.72 -7.84 9.76
N PRO A 83 -10.69 -6.81 10.61
CA PRO A 83 -9.69 -6.68 11.64
C PRO A 83 -9.84 -7.78 12.69
N THR A 84 -8.71 -8.29 13.17
CA THR A 84 -8.63 -9.20 14.31
C THR A 84 -8.11 -8.49 15.55
N GLU A 85 -7.21 -7.54 15.37
CA GLU A 85 -6.72 -6.63 16.39
C GLU A 85 -6.20 -5.37 15.71
N THR A 86 -6.48 -4.22 16.29
CA THR A 86 -5.98 -2.93 15.85
C THR A 86 -5.44 -2.12 17.01
N PHE A 87 -4.43 -1.34 16.76
CA PHE A 87 -3.83 -0.44 17.73
C PHE A 87 -3.57 0.90 17.10
N LEU A 88 -3.92 1.97 17.80
CA LEU A 88 -3.64 3.34 17.40
C LEU A 88 -3.10 4.12 18.61
N GLU A 89 -2.04 4.90 18.37
CA GLU A 89 -1.40 5.73 19.37
C GLU A 89 -1.01 7.10 18.77
N LYS A 90 -1.34 8.16 19.48
CA LYS A 90 -0.83 9.51 19.29
C LYS A 90 0.45 9.67 20.11
N ILE A 91 1.58 9.84 19.48
CA ILE A 91 2.86 10.08 20.14
C ILE A 91 2.99 11.55 20.57
N ASN A 92 2.61 12.46 19.66
CA ASN A 92 2.52 13.90 19.90
C ASN A 92 1.47 14.50 18.94
N ASP A 93 1.38 15.83 18.86
CA ASP A 93 0.35 16.50 18.07
C ASP A 93 0.51 16.35 16.55
N THR A 94 1.61 15.76 16.08
CA THR A 94 1.86 15.53 14.64
C THR A 94 2.20 14.08 14.31
N ILE A 95 2.49 13.20 15.27
CA ILE A 95 2.94 11.82 15.01
C ILE A 95 1.93 10.82 15.58
N PHE A 96 1.46 9.95 14.70
CA PHE A 96 0.52 8.86 14.99
C PHE A 96 1.10 7.54 14.48
N GLN A 97 0.83 6.46 15.20
CA GLN A 97 1.34 5.14 14.84
C GLN A 97 0.39 4.04 15.28
N GLY A 98 0.55 2.87 14.69
CA GLY A 98 -0.26 1.73 15.07
C GLY A 98 -0.08 0.53 14.17
N TYR A 99 -1.04 -0.36 14.26
CA TYR A 99 -1.12 -1.54 13.41
C TYR A 99 -2.56 -1.98 13.17
N ARG A 100 -2.74 -2.69 12.07
CA ARG A 100 -3.95 -3.42 11.74
C ARG A 100 -3.58 -4.88 11.47
N PHE A 101 -4.02 -5.77 12.34
CA PHE A 101 -3.99 -7.20 12.12
C PHE A 101 -5.35 -7.63 11.61
N SER A 102 -5.38 -8.48 10.60
CA SER A 102 -6.62 -8.81 9.92
C SER A 102 -6.61 -10.23 9.36
N LYS A 103 -7.79 -10.71 9.03
CA LYS A 103 -8.02 -11.94 8.31
C LYS A 103 -9.06 -11.73 7.21
N GLY A 104 -8.85 -12.39 6.12
CA GLY A 104 -9.72 -12.39 4.96
C GLY A 104 -9.30 -13.53 4.06
N TRP A 105 -8.93 -13.27 2.84
CA TRP A 105 -8.32 -14.25 1.95
C TRP A 105 -7.02 -14.82 2.54
N ALA A 106 -6.13 -13.96 3.04
CA ALA A 106 -5.05 -14.38 3.91
C ALA A 106 -5.56 -14.50 5.37
N ASN A 107 -5.19 -15.59 6.06
CA ASN A 107 -5.72 -15.89 7.38
C ASN A 107 -5.10 -15.06 8.51
N ASP A 108 -3.89 -14.52 8.29
CA ASP A 108 -3.13 -13.76 9.29
C ASP A 108 -2.29 -12.69 8.59
N GLN A 109 -2.85 -11.50 8.43
CA GLN A 109 -2.16 -10.34 7.87
C GLN A 109 -1.71 -9.42 8.99
N LYS A 110 -0.48 -8.91 8.87
CA LYS A 110 0.11 -7.94 9.80
C LYS A 110 0.53 -6.71 9.00
N GLU A 111 0.00 -5.56 9.37
CA GLU A 111 0.38 -4.28 8.82
C GLU A 111 0.64 -3.28 9.93
N PHE A 112 1.82 -2.70 9.96
CA PHE A 112 2.21 -1.66 10.88
C PHE A 112 2.37 -0.34 10.13
N PHE A 113 2.07 0.77 10.77
CA PHE A 113 2.22 2.08 10.17
C PHE A 113 2.78 3.12 11.14
N SER A 114 3.40 4.14 10.57
CA SER A 114 3.73 5.39 11.23
C SER A 114 3.32 6.54 10.32
N MET A 115 2.60 7.51 10.86
CA MET A 115 2.07 8.67 10.15
C MET A 115 2.57 9.96 10.79
N ILE A 116 2.93 10.93 9.96
CA ILE A 116 3.24 12.30 10.39
C ILE A 116 2.36 13.25 9.58
N ILE A 117 1.71 14.18 10.27
CA ILE A 117 0.91 15.25 9.65
C ILE A 117 1.65 16.57 9.72
N SER A 118 1.48 17.45 8.74
CA SER A 118 2.19 18.75 8.67
C SER A 118 1.74 19.75 9.71
N GLU A 119 0.47 19.67 10.11
CA GLU A 119 -0.14 20.60 11.07
C GLU A 119 -0.41 19.90 12.41
N PRO A 120 -0.11 20.55 13.55
CA PRO A 120 -0.50 20.03 14.85
C PRO A 120 -2.01 19.88 14.97
N VAL A 121 -2.46 18.79 15.58
CA VAL A 121 -3.89 18.59 15.81
C VAL A 121 -4.35 19.30 17.09
N ASP A 122 -5.45 20.03 17.00
CA ASP A 122 -6.11 20.71 18.13
C ASP A 122 -6.74 19.67 19.08
N LYS A 123 -7.29 18.59 18.49
CA LYS A 123 -7.97 17.54 19.23
C LYS A 123 -7.74 16.18 18.58
N PHE A 124 -7.55 15.17 19.43
CA PHE A 124 -7.47 13.78 19.03
C PHE A 124 -8.42 12.94 19.89
N PHE A 125 -9.20 12.08 19.26
CA PHE A 125 -10.01 11.08 19.96
C PHE A 125 -10.09 9.80 19.14
N ILE A 126 -10.36 8.70 19.82
CA ILE A 126 -10.46 7.38 19.21
C ILE A 126 -11.90 6.89 19.35
N VAL A 127 -12.44 6.32 18.29
CA VAL A 127 -13.70 5.59 18.30
C VAL A 127 -13.40 4.10 18.14
N ASN A 128 -14.08 3.29 18.94
CA ASN A 128 -14.06 1.84 18.77
C ASN A 128 -15.47 1.31 19.10
N GLN A 129 -16.09 0.70 18.11
CA GLN A 129 -17.53 0.40 18.17
C GLN A 129 -18.32 1.69 18.49
N ASP A 130 -19.29 1.65 19.40
CA ASP A 130 -20.14 2.81 19.75
C ASP A 130 -19.54 3.73 20.83
N SER A 131 -18.26 3.55 21.17
CA SER A 131 -17.62 4.28 22.26
C SER A 131 -16.54 5.24 21.78
N VAL A 132 -16.56 6.45 22.32
CA VAL A 132 -15.54 7.49 22.08
C VAL A 132 -14.57 7.52 23.27
N TYR A 133 -13.29 7.54 22.98
CA TYR A 133 -12.20 7.55 23.94
C TYR A 133 -11.36 8.81 23.77
N ASP A 134 -11.33 9.67 24.78
CA ASP A 134 -10.40 10.79 24.87
C ASP A 134 -9.09 10.28 25.51
N LYS A 135 -8.31 9.55 24.73
CA LYS A 135 -7.05 8.92 25.15
C LYS A 135 -6.06 8.98 24.02
N SER A 136 -4.76 9.02 24.37
CA SER A 136 -3.67 9.01 23.39
C SER A 136 -3.49 7.68 22.68
N LYS A 137 -4.01 6.56 23.24
CA LYS A 137 -3.90 5.23 22.64
C LYS A 137 -5.03 4.29 22.97
N LYS A 138 -5.28 3.34 22.09
CA LYS A 138 -6.29 2.29 22.24
C LYS A 138 -5.92 1.07 21.42
N THR A 139 -6.08 -0.12 22.03
CA THR A 139 -6.17 -1.40 21.32
C THR A 139 -7.62 -1.84 21.27
N GLY A 140 -8.05 -2.40 20.17
CA GLY A 140 -9.42 -2.90 20.00
C GLY A 140 -9.59 -3.67 18.70
N ASN A 141 -10.82 -3.96 18.35
CA ASN A 141 -11.18 -4.55 17.07
C ASN A 141 -11.81 -3.47 16.20
N GLY A 142 -11.04 -2.89 15.29
CA GLY A 142 -11.50 -1.82 14.42
C GLY A 142 -11.47 -0.42 15.07
N VAL A 143 -10.34 -0.01 15.69
CA VAL A 143 -10.22 1.35 16.22
C VAL A 143 -10.08 2.37 15.09
N THR A 144 -10.66 3.55 15.30
CA THR A 144 -10.59 4.68 14.39
C THR A 144 -10.20 5.96 15.11
N GLY A 145 -9.18 6.63 14.63
CA GLY A 145 -8.70 7.90 15.18
C GLY A 145 -9.14 9.09 14.38
N PHE A 146 -9.53 10.16 15.08
CA PHE A 146 -9.92 11.45 14.53
C PHE A 146 -8.90 12.49 14.92
N LEU A 147 -8.31 13.11 13.92
CA LEU A 147 -7.35 14.18 14.01
C LEU A 147 -8.08 15.48 13.60
N GLU A 148 -8.48 16.28 14.56
CA GLU A 148 -9.25 17.52 14.32
C GLU A 148 -8.33 18.74 14.46
N PHE A 149 -8.46 19.68 13.54
CA PHE A 149 -7.71 20.94 13.49
C PHE A 149 -8.52 22.02 12.75
N SER A 150 -8.12 23.28 12.93
CA SER A 150 -8.73 24.40 12.22
C SER A 150 -7.99 24.66 10.92
N THR A 151 -8.70 25.09 9.87
CA THR A 151 -8.12 25.46 8.58
C THR A 151 -8.66 26.78 8.07
N GLU A 152 -7.84 27.53 7.35
CA GLU A 152 -8.26 28.65 6.51
C GLU A 152 -8.67 28.16 5.11
N ASP A 153 -9.21 29.08 4.29
CA ASP A 153 -9.67 28.70 2.94
C ASP A 153 -8.50 28.35 2.03
N ASN A 154 -8.62 27.21 1.33
CA ASN A 154 -7.57 26.62 0.49
C ASN A 154 -6.29 26.22 1.24
N GLU A 155 -6.34 26.03 2.53
CA GLU A 155 -5.20 25.56 3.30
C GLU A 155 -4.84 24.12 2.94
N GLN A 156 -3.53 23.87 2.77
CA GLN A 156 -2.99 22.56 2.41
C GLN A 156 -2.41 21.89 3.65
N VAL A 157 -2.97 20.77 4.01
CA VAL A 157 -2.47 19.88 5.06
C VAL A 157 -1.90 18.63 4.44
N PHE A 158 -0.70 18.25 4.84
CA PHE A 158 -0.02 17.06 4.34
C PHE A 158 0.01 15.96 5.39
N ALA A 159 -0.09 14.72 4.91
CA ALA A 159 0.16 13.54 5.73
C ALA A 159 1.11 12.60 4.99
N LYS A 160 2.16 12.14 5.68
CA LYS A 160 3.05 11.10 5.17
C LYS A 160 2.95 9.86 6.03
N VAL A 161 2.82 8.71 5.39
CA VAL A 161 2.59 7.42 6.04
C VAL A 161 3.60 6.41 5.54
N GLY A 162 4.33 5.80 6.45
CA GLY A 162 5.17 4.64 6.18
C GLY A 162 4.48 3.37 6.66
N ILE A 163 4.69 2.27 5.97
CA ILE A 163 4.15 0.95 6.30
C ILE A 163 5.26 -0.08 6.43
N SER A 164 4.99 -1.14 7.20
CA SER A 164 5.89 -2.27 7.40
C SER A 164 5.11 -3.55 7.70
N PRO A 165 5.53 -4.72 7.17
CA PRO A 165 4.99 -6.01 7.59
C PRO A 165 5.58 -6.50 8.93
N VAL A 166 6.54 -5.78 9.51
CA VAL A 166 7.37 -6.25 10.63
C VAL A 166 7.06 -5.53 11.92
N SER A 167 7.17 -4.18 11.95
CA SER A 167 6.98 -3.39 13.17
C SER A 167 6.65 -1.92 12.90
N ILE A 168 6.09 -1.24 13.92
CA ILE A 168 5.87 0.22 13.90
C ILE A 168 7.21 0.97 13.72
N LYS A 169 8.27 0.48 14.36
CA LYS A 169 9.61 1.08 14.24
C LYS A 169 10.09 1.06 12.79
N ASN A 170 9.97 -0.09 12.12
CA ASN A 170 10.36 -0.23 10.73
C ASN A 170 9.48 0.63 9.80
N ALA A 171 8.19 0.74 10.07
CA ALA A 171 7.30 1.63 9.33
C ALA A 171 7.76 3.10 9.43
N HIS A 172 8.18 3.53 10.61
CA HIS A 172 8.75 4.87 10.82
C HIS A 172 10.09 5.05 10.09
N GLU A 173 10.98 4.07 10.15
CA GLU A 173 12.27 4.09 9.46
C GLU A 173 12.10 4.14 7.95
N ASN A 174 11.19 3.33 7.38
CA ASN A 174 10.80 3.38 5.96
C ASN A 174 10.35 4.80 5.57
N LEU A 175 9.43 5.39 6.36
CA LEU A 175 8.92 6.72 6.14
C LEU A 175 10.02 7.78 6.11
N MET A 176 10.85 7.81 7.15
CA MET A 176 11.90 8.84 7.31
C MET A 176 13.00 8.70 6.26
N HIS A 177 13.25 7.49 5.78
CA HIS A 177 14.21 7.25 4.70
C HIS A 177 13.67 7.71 3.34
N GLU A 178 12.41 7.42 3.03
CA GLU A 178 11.84 7.61 1.69
C GLU A 178 11.23 9.00 1.48
N ILE A 179 10.61 9.61 2.51
CA ILE A 179 9.95 10.93 2.40
C ILE A 179 10.55 11.91 3.43
N LYS A 180 11.64 12.56 3.02
CA LYS A 180 12.42 13.46 3.90
C LYS A 180 11.85 14.87 4.03
N SER A 181 10.94 15.28 3.14
CA SER A 181 10.38 16.64 3.11
C SER A 181 8.86 16.60 2.83
N TRP A 182 8.24 17.77 2.89
CA TRP A 182 6.82 17.96 2.53
C TRP A 182 6.63 18.38 1.07
N ASP A 183 7.67 18.29 0.24
CA ASP A 183 7.62 18.63 -1.18
C ASP A 183 6.86 17.57 -1.98
N PHE A 184 5.55 17.75 -2.06
CA PHE A 184 4.63 16.84 -2.75
C PHE A 184 4.97 16.69 -4.22
N GLU A 185 5.27 17.80 -4.91
CA GLU A 185 5.56 17.77 -6.34
C GLU A 185 6.85 17.00 -6.64
N LYS A 186 7.84 17.08 -5.78
CA LYS A 186 9.07 16.31 -5.90
C LYS A 186 8.82 14.80 -5.79
N ILE A 187 8.01 14.35 -4.83
CA ILE A 187 7.68 12.92 -4.67
C ILE A 187 6.84 12.43 -5.85
N LYS A 188 5.81 13.19 -6.23
CA LYS A 188 4.97 12.91 -7.41
C LYS A 188 5.82 12.77 -8.69
N LEU A 189 6.71 13.72 -8.94
CA LEU A 189 7.61 13.66 -10.10
C LEU A 189 8.54 12.45 -10.04
N SER A 190 9.00 12.06 -8.85
CA SER A 190 9.83 10.86 -8.69
C SER A 190 9.05 9.59 -9.00
N ALA A 191 7.79 9.50 -8.56
CA ALA A 191 6.91 8.38 -8.87
C ALA A 191 6.59 8.31 -10.37
N GLU A 192 6.29 9.45 -10.99
CA GLU A 192 6.08 9.56 -12.44
C GLU A 192 7.31 9.10 -13.24
N LYS A 193 8.51 9.57 -12.86
CA LYS A 193 9.76 9.13 -13.49
C LYS A 193 10.01 7.63 -13.34
N ALA A 194 9.73 7.07 -12.17
CA ALA A 194 9.88 5.63 -11.95
C ALA A 194 8.95 4.82 -12.86
N TRP A 195 7.69 5.21 -12.98
CA TRP A 195 6.75 4.56 -13.88
C TRP A 195 7.10 4.77 -15.37
N ASN A 196 7.50 5.98 -15.75
CA ASN A 196 7.94 6.25 -17.13
C ASN A 196 9.18 5.44 -17.49
N HIS A 197 10.12 5.24 -16.56
CA HIS A 197 11.28 4.37 -16.78
C HIS A 197 10.85 2.95 -17.12
N GLU A 198 9.93 2.37 -16.35
CA GLU A 198 9.44 1.00 -16.58
C GLU A 198 8.64 0.89 -17.90
N LEU A 199 7.73 1.84 -18.13
CA LEU A 199 6.87 1.83 -19.31
C LEU A 199 7.64 2.12 -20.61
N SER A 200 8.75 2.85 -20.54
CA SER A 200 9.61 3.14 -21.71
C SER A 200 10.51 1.98 -22.13
N LYS A 201 10.54 0.87 -21.40
CA LYS A 201 11.27 -0.35 -21.83
C LYS A 201 10.76 -0.92 -23.17
N VAL A 202 9.52 -0.59 -23.53
CA VAL A 202 8.95 -0.92 -24.85
C VAL A 202 8.39 0.35 -25.49
N GLU A 203 8.88 0.69 -26.66
CA GLU A 203 8.35 1.78 -27.46
C GLU A 203 7.54 1.22 -28.64
N ILE A 204 6.26 1.61 -28.73
CA ILE A 204 5.43 1.27 -29.88
C ILE A 204 5.20 2.49 -30.78
N LYS A 205 5.25 2.29 -32.09
CA LYS A 205 4.93 3.27 -33.10
C LYS A 205 3.59 2.94 -33.73
N THR A 206 2.61 3.81 -33.53
CA THR A 206 1.27 3.70 -34.10
C THR A 206 0.62 5.08 -34.19
N GLU A 207 -0.18 5.29 -35.20
CA GLU A 207 -1.01 6.50 -35.35
C GLU A 207 -2.32 6.38 -34.56
N ASP A 208 -2.68 5.16 -34.11
CA ASP A 208 -3.87 4.89 -33.32
C ASP A 208 -3.59 5.10 -31.82
N ASN A 209 -3.97 6.27 -31.33
CA ASN A 209 -3.81 6.63 -29.93
C ASN A 209 -4.59 5.71 -28.96
N SER A 210 -5.70 5.12 -29.39
CA SER A 210 -6.46 4.18 -28.58
C SER A 210 -5.67 2.89 -28.35
N LYS A 211 -5.07 2.34 -29.39
CA LYS A 211 -4.19 1.15 -29.28
C LYS A 211 -2.97 1.45 -28.42
N LYS A 212 -2.36 2.63 -28.58
CA LYS A 212 -1.23 3.06 -27.75
C LYS A 212 -1.63 3.10 -26.27
N LYS A 213 -2.77 3.67 -25.95
CA LYS A 213 -3.30 3.74 -24.58
C LYS A 213 -3.56 2.34 -24.01
N VAL A 214 -4.21 1.46 -24.77
CA VAL A 214 -4.47 0.07 -24.34
C VAL A 214 -3.16 -0.66 -24.07
N PHE A 215 -2.16 -0.53 -24.93
CA PHE A 215 -0.87 -1.19 -24.76
C PHE A 215 -0.17 -0.77 -23.46
N TYR A 216 0.00 0.54 -23.24
CA TYR A 216 0.69 1.02 -22.03
C TYR A 216 -0.13 0.78 -20.75
N THR A 217 -1.46 0.77 -20.84
CA THR A 217 -2.32 0.36 -19.71
C THR A 217 -2.12 -1.12 -19.36
N ALA A 218 -2.02 -1.99 -20.37
CA ALA A 218 -1.72 -3.41 -20.17
C ALA A 218 -0.33 -3.62 -19.57
N MET A 219 0.70 -2.89 -20.07
CA MET A 219 2.02 -2.90 -19.45
C MET A 219 1.98 -2.48 -17.97
N TYR A 220 1.29 -1.38 -17.66
CA TYR A 220 1.11 -0.92 -16.28
C TYR A 220 0.46 -2.01 -15.41
N HIS A 221 -0.61 -2.64 -15.90
CA HIS A 221 -1.30 -3.71 -15.17
C HIS A 221 -0.40 -4.93 -14.94
N SER A 222 0.48 -5.27 -15.86
CA SER A 222 1.42 -6.39 -15.68
C SER A 222 2.43 -6.16 -14.55
N MET A 223 2.62 -4.92 -14.11
CA MET A 223 3.57 -4.53 -13.06
C MET A 223 2.92 -4.23 -11.70
N ILE A 224 1.60 -4.42 -11.55
CA ILE A 224 0.90 -4.18 -10.28
C ILE A 224 1.28 -5.22 -9.23
N THR A 225 1.55 -6.44 -9.64
CA THR A 225 2.03 -7.56 -8.81
C THR A 225 3.14 -8.32 -9.52
N PRO A 226 4.05 -8.99 -8.79
CA PRO A 226 4.19 -9.08 -7.33
C PRO A 226 4.61 -7.77 -6.68
N ASN A 227 4.33 -7.63 -5.39
CA ASN A 227 4.65 -6.44 -4.60
C ASN A 227 5.87 -6.66 -3.72
N LEU A 228 6.62 -5.58 -3.50
CA LEU A 228 7.69 -5.53 -2.52
C LEU A 228 7.16 -5.81 -1.11
N TYR A 229 7.84 -6.67 -0.35
CA TYR A 229 7.42 -7.10 0.98
C TYR A 229 8.60 -7.25 1.94
N HIS A 230 9.38 -6.20 2.07
CA HIS A 230 10.46 -6.07 3.06
C HIS A 230 10.71 -4.59 3.37
N ASP A 231 11.30 -4.33 4.53
CA ASP A 231 11.66 -3.01 5.02
C ASP A 231 13.00 -2.54 4.47
N ILE A 232 13.30 -1.26 4.63
CA ILE A 232 14.53 -0.66 4.11
C ILE A 232 15.80 -1.24 4.75
N ASN A 233 15.68 -1.76 5.98
CA ASN A 233 16.75 -2.41 6.72
C ASN A 233 16.94 -3.90 6.39
N GLY A 234 16.15 -4.44 5.43
CA GLY A 234 16.18 -5.83 5.03
C GLY A 234 15.29 -6.77 5.85
N ASP A 235 14.54 -6.26 6.81
CA ASP A 235 13.60 -7.08 7.57
C ASP A 235 12.37 -7.46 6.74
N TYR A 236 11.93 -8.71 6.85
CA TYR A 236 10.69 -9.19 6.24
C TYR A 236 10.03 -10.29 7.06
N ARG A 237 8.74 -10.50 6.86
CA ARG A 237 7.99 -11.58 7.50
C ARG A 237 7.94 -12.80 6.59
N GLY A 238 8.45 -13.94 7.07
CA GLY A 238 8.43 -15.22 6.38
C GLY A 238 7.05 -15.89 6.37
N ALA A 239 6.88 -16.89 5.51
CA ALA A 239 5.66 -17.68 5.43
C ALA A 239 5.36 -18.46 6.73
N ASP A 240 6.37 -18.75 7.54
CA ASP A 240 6.27 -19.31 8.90
C ASP A 240 5.93 -18.27 9.98
N LYS A 241 5.65 -17.03 9.59
CA LYS A 241 5.31 -15.86 10.42
C LYS A 241 6.48 -15.29 11.24
N LYS A 242 7.68 -15.85 11.15
CA LYS A 242 8.87 -15.29 11.79
C LYS A 242 9.40 -14.08 11.02
N ILE A 243 10.19 -13.28 11.73
CA ILE A 243 10.90 -12.14 11.13
C ILE A 243 12.29 -12.58 10.76
N TYR A 244 12.69 -12.25 9.57
CA TYR A 244 14.01 -12.47 9.00
C TYR A 244 14.64 -11.14 8.63
N ASN A 245 15.96 -11.10 8.60
CA ASN A 245 16.72 -9.98 8.08
C ASN A 245 17.66 -10.48 6.99
N ASP A 246 17.44 -10.06 5.76
CA ASP A 246 18.30 -10.35 4.63
C ASP A 246 18.21 -9.22 3.61
N SER A 247 19.29 -8.49 3.43
CA SER A 247 19.40 -7.39 2.45
C SER A 247 20.07 -7.82 1.14
N SER A 248 20.38 -9.10 0.97
CA SER A 248 21.01 -9.62 -0.26
C SER A 248 20.04 -9.72 -1.44
N PHE A 249 18.72 -9.70 -1.18
CA PHE A 249 17.68 -9.77 -2.19
C PHE A 249 16.47 -8.90 -1.82
N THR A 250 15.62 -8.63 -2.80
CA THR A 250 14.33 -7.97 -2.60
C THR A 250 13.24 -9.01 -2.39
N ASN A 251 12.65 -9.07 -1.20
CA ASN A 251 11.55 -10.01 -0.95
C ASN A 251 10.24 -9.50 -1.55
N TYR A 252 9.53 -10.38 -2.26
CA TYR A 252 8.26 -10.12 -2.92
C TYR A 252 7.12 -10.96 -2.33
N THR A 253 5.90 -10.47 -2.51
CA THR A 253 4.64 -11.16 -2.18
C THR A 253 3.61 -10.93 -3.29
N LEU A 254 2.40 -11.50 -3.13
CA LEU A 254 1.32 -11.50 -4.12
C LEU A 254 1.70 -12.29 -5.38
N PHE A 255 2.07 -13.54 -5.16
CA PHE A 255 2.34 -14.48 -6.23
C PHE A 255 1.05 -15.24 -6.62
N SER A 256 0.34 -14.72 -7.62
CA SER A 256 -0.82 -15.36 -8.24
C SER A 256 -0.36 -16.26 -9.39
N LEU A 257 0.37 -17.34 -9.08
CA LEU A 257 1.17 -18.06 -10.07
C LEU A 257 0.33 -18.80 -11.13
N TRP A 258 -0.88 -19.26 -10.79
CA TRP A 258 -1.76 -19.88 -11.76
C TRP A 258 -2.14 -18.91 -12.89
N ASP A 259 -2.29 -17.63 -12.58
CA ASP A 259 -2.61 -16.60 -13.54
C ASP A 259 -1.38 -16.13 -14.33
N THR A 260 -0.22 -16.05 -13.65
CA THR A 260 0.93 -15.31 -14.16
C THR A 260 2.00 -16.18 -14.84
N TYR A 261 2.02 -17.50 -14.58
CA TYR A 261 3.11 -18.38 -15.06
C TYR A 261 3.22 -18.48 -16.58
N ARG A 262 2.10 -18.34 -17.30
CA ARG A 262 2.03 -18.50 -18.76
C ARG A 262 2.51 -17.28 -19.55
N ALA A 263 2.34 -16.10 -19.01
CA ALA A 263 2.61 -14.87 -19.75
C ALA A 263 3.38 -13.81 -18.94
N ALA A 264 2.92 -13.43 -17.74
CA ALA A 264 3.53 -12.35 -16.98
C ALA A 264 4.96 -12.69 -16.52
N HIS A 265 5.20 -13.87 -15.93
CA HIS A 265 6.56 -14.28 -15.56
C HIS A 265 7.50 -14.44 -16.75
N PRO A 266 7.12 -15.10 -17.87
CA PRO A 266 7.91 -15.07 -19.09
C PRO A 266 8.19 -13.66 -19.62
N LEU A 267 7.21 -12.73 -19.52
CA LEU A 267 7.42 -11.32 -19.89
C LEU A 267 8.46 -10.65 -18.98
N TYR A 268 8.46 -10.93 -17.69
CA TYR A 268 9.47 -10.38 -16.77
C TYR A 268 10.88 -10.83 -17.11
N THR A 269 11.07 -12.04 -17.62
CA THR A 269 12.38 -12.52 -18.09
C THR A 269 12.88 -11.77 -19.36
N ILE A 270 12.07 -10.92 -19.96
CA ILE A 270 12.40 -10.07 -21.10
C ILE A 270 12.53 -8.60 -20.68
N LEU A 271 11.57 -8.09 -19.91
CA LEU A 271 11.44 -6.66 -19.61
C LEU A 271 12.01 -6.26 -18.24
N HIS A 272 12.07 -7.18 -17.28
CA HIS A 272 12.43 -6.92 -15.89
C HIS A 272 13.46 -7.92 -15.36
N THR A 273 14.45 -8.25 -16.20
CA THR A 273 15.48 -9.26 -15.90
C THR A 273 16.20 -9.00 -14.58
N GLU A 274 16.35 -7.73 -14.22
CA GLU A 274 16.96 -7.24 -12.97
C GLU A 274 16.17 -7.60 -11.70
N ARG A 275 14.93 -8.07 -11.85
CA ARG A 275 14.04 -8.43 -10.72
C ARG A 275 13.75 -9.93 -10.65
N VAL A 276 14.08 -10.67 -11.68
CA VAL A 276 13.73 -12.08 -11.78
C VAL A 276 14.41 -12.89 -10.68
N ASP A 277 15.69 -12.69 -10.45
CA ASP A 277 16.43 -13.42 -9.42
C ASP A 277 15.84 -13.20 -8.01
N ASP A 278 15.47 -11.96 -7.68
CA ASP A 278 14.82 -11.63 -6.42
C ASP A 278 13.44 -12.29 -6.25
N MET A 279 12.65 -12.35 -7.34
CA MET A 279 11.36 -13.05 -7.34
C MET A 279 11.53 -14.55 -7.14
N ILE A 280 12.50 -15.15 -7.81
CA ILE A 280 12.84 -16.59 -7.68
C ILE A 280 13.33 -16.87 -6.27
N THR A 281 14.25 -16.07 -5.75
CA THR A 281 14.74 -16.17 -4.36
C THR A 281 13.59 -16.07 -3.36
N SER A 282 12.65 -15.15 -3.56
CA SER A 282 11.44 -15.05 -2.71
C SER A 282 10.62 -16.34 -2.71
N MET A 283 10.44 -16.99 -3.87
CA MET A 283 9.71 -18.26 -3.96
C MET A 283 10.44 -19.39 -3.23
N PHE A 284 11.78 -19.43 -3.28
CA PHE A 284 12.56 -20.40 -2.52
C PHE A 284 12.53 -20.12 -1.01
N LYS A 285 12.59 -18.86 -0.59
CA LYS A 285 12.41 -18.50 0.83
C LYS A 285 11.02 -18.90 1.34
N ILE A 286 9.98 -18.74 0.54
CA ILE A 286 8.65 -19.26 0.87
C ILE A 286 8.68 -20.77 1.05
N TYR A 287 9.37 -21.51 0.15
CA TYR A 287 9.54 -22.95 0.27
C TYR A 287 10.30 -23.33 1.55
N GLU A 288 11.41 -22.68 1.85
CA GLU A 288 12.20 -22.92 3.07
C GLU A 288 11.36 -22.73 4.34
N HIS A 289 10.46 -21.72 4.35
CA HIS A 289 9.67 -21.39 5.51
C HIS A 289 8.42 -22.27 5.71
N GLN A 290 7.84 -22.82 4.64
CA GLN A 290 6.57 -23.57 4.73
C GLN A 290 6.60 -24.99 4.17
N GLY A 291 7.76 -25.44 3.61
CA GLY A 291 7.95 -26.78 3.06
C GLY A 291 7.31 -27.02 1.69
N LYS A 292 6.80 -25.99 1.03
CA LYS A 292 6.24 -26.06 -0.33
C LYS A 292 6.41 -24.74 -1.07
N LEU A 293 6.55 -24.83 -2.39
CA LEU A 293 6.56 -23.66 -3.26
C LEU A 293 5.21 -22.89 -3.21
N PRO A 294 5.22 -21.58 -3.48
CA PRO A 294 3.99 -20.82 -3.48
C PRO A 294 3.01 -21.29 -4.57
N ILE A 295 1.72 -21.26 -4.23
CA ILE A 295 0.61 -21.46 -5.16
C ILE A 295 -0.08 -20.13 -5.39
N TRP A 296 -0.58 -19.53 -4.31
CA TRP A 296 -1.12 -18.18 -4.27
C TRP A 296 -0.73 -17.50 -2.94
N HIS A 297 0.49 -17.02 -2.89
CA HIS A 297 1.07 -16.45 -1.68
C HIS A 297 0.69 -14.99 -1.51
N LEU A 298 0.10 -14.64 -0.36
CA LEU A 298 -0.40 -13.32 -0.01
C LEU A 298 0.12 -12.90 1.37
N ARG A 299 1.09 -11.94 1.41
CA ARG A 299 1.58 -11.30 2.65
C ARG A 299 1.92 -12.30 3.74
N ALA A 300 2.90 -13.14 3.47
CA ALA A 300 3.34 -14.23 4.34
C ALA A 300 2.28 -15.33 4.60
N ASN A 301 1.23 -15.40 3.80
CA ASN A 301 0.22 -16.46 3.88
C ASN A 301 0.12 -17.20 2.55
N GLU A 302 0.08 -18.54 2.61
CA GLU A 302 -0.29 -19.34 1.46
C GLU A 302 -1.80 -19.59 1.50
N THR A 303 -2.50 -19.12 0.48
CA THR A 303 -3.96 -19.25 0.43
C THR A 303 -4.43 -20.55 -0.21
N ASN A 304 -3.53 -21.30 -0.86
CA ASN A 304 -3.80 -22.54 -1.60
C ASN A 304 -4.92 -22.38 -2.66
N THR A 305 -5.11 -21.18 -3.14
CA THR A 305 -6.10 -20.89 -4.18
C THR A 305 -5.57 -21.32 -5.53
N MET A 306 -6.43 -21.89 -6.37
CA MET A 306 -6.15 -22.48 -7.68
C MET A 306 -5.40 -23.82 -7.62
N VAL A 307 -5.37 -24.49 -8.76
CA VAL A 307 -4.82 -25.84 -8.90
C VAL A 307 -3.40 -25.82 -9.47
N GLY A 308 -2.63 -26.85 -9.18
CA GLY A 308 -1.34 -27.12 -9.79
C GLY A 308 -0.15 -26.44 -9.10
N TYR A 309 1.02 -26.76 -9.62
CA TYR A 309 2.33 -26.29 -9.15
C TYR A 309 2.92 -25.27 -10.14
N SER A 310 2.22 -24.16 -10.33
CA SER A 310 2.59 -23.14 -11.32
C SER A 310 3.90 -22.40 -11.00
N ALA A 311 4.45 -22.56 -9.81
CA ALA A 311 5.79 -22.07 -9.47
C ALA A 311 6.89 -22.81 -10.28
N ILE A 312 6.73 -24.11 -10.51
CA ILE A 312 7.76 -24.92 -11.18
C ILE A 312 8.14 -24.39 -12.56
N PRO A 313 7.21 -24.18 -13.51
CA PRO A 313 7.56 -23.61 -14.80
C PRO A 313 8.19 -22.21 -14.72
N VAL A 314 7.84 -21.39 -13.74
CA VAL A 314 8.46 -20.08 -13.53
C VAL A 314 9.93 -20.22 -13.12
N LEU A 315 10.22 -21.10 -12.17
CA LEU A 315 11.58 -21.41 -11.70
C LEU A 315 12.43 -21.97 -12.82
N VAL A 316 11.89 -22.95 -13.56
CA VAL A 316 12.58 -23.63 -14.66
C VAL A 316 12.87 -22.66 -15.82
N ASP A 317 11.91 -21.80 -16.20
CA ASP A 317 12.10 -20.78 -17.25
C ASP A 317 13.22 -19.80 -16.87
N ALA A 318 13.25 -19.32 -15.62
CA ALA A 318 14.31 -18.44 -15.13
C ALA A 318 15.68 -19.13 -15.14
N ALA A 319 15.74 -20.39 -14.69
CA ALA A 319 16.98 -21.18 -14.68
C ALA A 319 17.52 -21.41 -16.08
N PHE A 320 16.69 -21.85 -17.04
CA PHE A 320 17.11 -22.07 -18.42
C PHE A 320 17.58 -20.80 -19.13
N LYS A 321 17.10 -19.64 -18.70
CA LYS A 321 17.51 -18.33 -19.20
C LYS A 321 18.72 -17.74 -18.46
N ASN A 322 19.28 -18.44 -17.50
CA ASN A 322 20.37 -17.98 -16.62
C ASN A 322 20.04 -16.64 -15.92
N LEU A 323 18.80 -16.48 -15.46
CA LEU A 323 18.29 -15.30 -14.76
C LEU A 323 18.10 -15.54 -13.26
N THR A 324 18.68 -16.59 -12.72
CA THR A 324 18.71 -16.86 -11.28
C THR A 324 20.07 -17.39 -10.87
N SER A 325 20.52 -16.95 -9.70
CA SER A 325 21.74 -17.43 -9.04
C SER A 325 21.54 -18.78 -8.36
N LEU A 326 20.30 -19.24 -8.22
CA LEU A 326 19.95 -20.52 -7.60
C LEU A 326 20.12 -21.65 -8.62
N SER A 327 20.97 -22.64 -8.28
CA SER A 327 21.29 -23.83 -9.08
C SER A 327 20.68 -25.09 -8.46
#